data_2c439d526252b4d7d1b49b9814b67d76
#
_entry.id   2c439d526252b4d7d1b49b9814b67d76
#
_cell.length_a   1.000
_cell.length_b   1.000
_cell.length_c   1.000
_cell.angle_alpha   90.00
_cell.angle_beta   90.00
_cell.angle_gamma   90.00
#
_symmetry.space_group_name_H-M   'P 1'
#
loop_
_entity.id
_entity.type
_entity.pdbx_description
1 polymer ?
#
loop_
_entity_poly.entity_id
_entity_poly.type
_entity_poly.pdbx_seq_one_letter_code
_entity_poly.pdbx_strand_id
1 'polypeptide(L)'
;DCLLSRGLGDVYKRQTLDRPNLIKYKFERTFNYTPLEEKNAPRGTIGIPRVLNMYEDYPFWFTFLTNLGFRVILSEKSNRKTYEKGMESMPSESVCFPAKLSHGHIIGLINSGIKTIFYPCIPYSRKEYQKADNHYNCPIVTSYAENIKNNVEELKSENIDFRNPFMSFESEEKISKRLVEEFSSYIPAAEIKSAVKAGWDEMMACRQDVRNKGEEVIAYLNETGKRGIVLAGRPYHVDPEVNHGIPELINSYGLAVLTEDSVAHLGTVERPLIILD
;
A
#
# COMPACT_ATOMS: atom_id res chain seq x y z
N ASP A 1 -8.86 -33.68 20.68
CA ASP A 1 -8.06 -32.55 20.13
C ASP A 1 -8.89 -31.55 19.28
N CYS A 2 -10.08 -31.92 18.79
CA CYS A 2 -10.91 -31.07 17.94
C CYS A 2 -11.85 -30.12 18.70
N LEU A 3 -12.06 -30.30 20.00
CA LEU A 3 -12.99 -29.52 20.81
C LEU A 3 -12.38 -28.23 21.39
N LEU A 4 -11.08 -28.21 21.60
CA LEU A 4 -10.36 -27.01 22.11
C LEU A 4 -10.20 -25.91 21.04
N SER A 5 -10.11 -26.28 19.75
CA SER A 5 -9.96 -25.30 18.66
C SER A 5 -11.27 -24.54 18.35
N ARG A 6 -12.46 -25.13 18.59
CA ARG A 6 -13.75 -24.47 18.36
C ARG A 6 -14.09 -23.43 19.44
N GLY A 7 -13.74 -23.70 20.70
CA GLY A 7 -13.99 -22.75 21.79
C GLY A 7 -13.11 -21.51 21.74
N LEU A 8 -11.86 -21.64 21.32
CA LEU A 8 -10.94 -20.51 21.15
C LEU A 8 -11.36 -19.60 19.99
N GLY A 9 -11.84 -20.15 18.86
CA GLY A 9 -12.29 -19.37 17.72
C GLY A 9 -13.48 -18.45 18.02
N ASP A 10 -14.41 -18.90 18.87
CA ASP A 10 -15.58 -18.10 19.24
C ASP A 10 -15.27 -17.03 20.31
N VAL A 11 -14.35 -17.33 21.22
CA VAL A 11 -13.81 -16.34 22.18
C VAL A 11 -13.05 -15.24 21.44
N TYR A 12 -12.24 -15.60 20.45
CA TYR A 12 -11.53 -14.65 19.59
C TYR A 12 -12.50 -13.72 18.85
N LYS A 13 -13.55 -14.26 18.21
CA LYS A 13 -14.53 -13.47 17.46
C LYS A 13 -15.31 -12.49 18.34
N ARG A 14 -15.61 -12.84 19.61
CA ARG A 14 -16.36 -11.96 20.52
C ARG A 14 -15.51 -10.84 21.11
N GLN A 15 -14.21 -11.04 21.28
CA GLN A 15 -13.30 -10.04 21.88
C GLN A 15 -12.80 -8.96 20.92
N THR A 16 -12.81 -9.21 19.60
CA THR A 16 -12.31 -8.26 18.60
C THR A 16 -13.29 -7.15 18.25
N LEU A 17 -14.57 -7.26 18.63
CA LEU A 17 -15.61 -6.31 18.23
C LEU A 17 -15.57 -4.95 18.96
N ASP A 18 -14.91 -4.86 20.12
CA ASP A 18 -14.93 -3.65 20.97
C ASP A 18 -13.56 -2.95 21.10
N ARG A 19 -12.60 -3.24 20.21
CA ARG A 19 -11.25 -2.64 20.37
C ARG A 19 -10.74 -2.06 19.06
N PRO A 20 -10.25 -0.80 19.10
CA PRO A 20 -9.70 -0.16 17.91
C PRO A 20 -8.54 -0.95 17.31
N ASN A 21 -8.57 -1.14 15.98
CA ASN A 21 -7.50 -1.73 15.20
C ASN A 21 -7.19 -0.81 14.01
N LEU A 22 -6.16 0.02 14.15
CA LEU A 22 -5.80 1.00 13.14
C LEU A 22 -5.02 0.37 11.96
N ILE A 23 -4.48 -0.83 12.13
CA ILE A 23 -3.92 -1.60 10.99
C ILE A 23 -5.04 -1.91 9.99
N LYS A 24 -6.18 -2.41 10.49
CA LYS A 24 -7.34 -2.69 9.64
C LYS A 24 -7.93 -1.40 9.04
N TYR A 25 -8.08 -0.35 9.85
CA TYR A 25 -8.57 0.96 9.38
C TYR A 25 -7.69 1.52 8.26
N LYS A 26 -6.35 1.55 8.46
CA LYS A 26 -5.38 2.05 7.47
C LYS A 26 -5.45 1.23 6.19
N PHE A 27 -5.51 -0.10 6.28
CA PHE A 27 -5.66 -0.97 5.12
C PHE A 27 -6.93 -0.63 4.31
N GLU A 28 -8.07 -0.50 4.98
CA GLU A 28 -9.34 -0.16 4.33
C GLU A 28 -9.31 1.25 3.74
N ARG A 29 -8.78 2.24 4.46
CA ARG A 29 -8.67 3.63 3.97
C ARG A 29 -7.75 3.76 2.76
N THR A 30 -6.65 3.00 2.75
CA THR A 30 -5.69 3.03 1.64
C THR A 30 -6.25 2.40 0.37
N PHE A 31 -7.10 1.38 0.45
CA PHE A 31 -7.46 0.57 -0.71
C PHE A 31 -8.96 0.57 -1.08
N ASN A 32 -9.83 1.17 -0.28
CA ASN A 32 -11.27 1.12 -0.53
C ASN A 32 -11.72 2.24 -1.47
N TYR A 33 -11.36 2.12 -2.74
CA TYR A 33 -11.78 3.02 -3.81
C TYR A 33 -12.61 2.26 -4.84
N THR A 34 -13.57 2.94 -5.44
CA THR A 34 -14.46 2.35 -6.46
C THR A 34 -13.94 2.67 -7.86
N PRO A 35 -13.55 1.68 -8.67
CA PRO A 35 -13.13 1.89 -10.05
C PRO A 35 -14.22 2.53 -10.90
N LEU A 36 -13.81 3.30 -11.92
CA LEU A 36 -14.75 3.75 -12.95
C LEU A 36 -15.44 2.56 -13.61
N GLU A 37 -16.69 2.74 -14.03
CA GLU A 37 -17.35 1.81 -14.93
C GLU A 37 -16.65 1.85 -16.30
N GLU A 38 -16.63 0.75 -17.02
CA GLU A 38 -15.96 0.65 -18.33
C GLU A 38 -16.38 1.74 -19.31
N LYS A 39 -17.70 2.03 -19.37
CA LYS A 39 -18.24 3.08 -20.24
C LYS A 39 -17.74 4.50 -19.90
N ASN A 40 -17.25 4.71 -18.68
CA ASN A 40 -16.74 5.97 -18.16
C ASN A 40 -15.20 6.03 -18.15
N ALA A 41 -14.52 5.03 -18.71
CA ALA A 41 -13.07 4.91 -18.74
C ALA A 41 -12.54 4.97 -20.19
N PRO A 42 -12.51 6.16 -20.81
CA PRO A 42 -12.14 6.30 -22.23
C PRO A 42 -10.71 5.87 -22.54
N ARG A 43 -9.83 5.79 -21.54
CA ARG A 43 -8.44 5.32 -21.67
C ARG A 43 -8.24 3.84 -21.33
N GLY A 44 -9.33 3.11 -21.11
CA GLY A 44 -9.30 1.67 -20.84
C GLY A 44 -8.98 1.31 -19.40
N THR A 45 -8.63 0.04 -19.18
CA THR A 45 -8.38 -0.53 -17.86
C THR A 45 -6.88 -0.66 -17.59
N ILE A 46 -6.47 -0.30 -16.38
CA ILE A 46 -5.09 -0.44 -15.89
C ILE A 46 -5.08 -1.17 -14.55
N GLY A 47 -4.24 -2.18 -14.43
CA GLY A 47 -4.05 -2.94 -13.19
C GLY A 47 -2.96 -2.35 -12.32
N ILE A 48 -3.18 -2.33 -11.01
CA ILE A 48 -2.17 -1.99 -10.00
C ILE A 48 -2.01 -3.18 -9.05
N PRO A 49 -0.79 -3.73 -8.86
CA PRO A 49 -0.57 -4.76 -7.86
C PRO A 49 -0.61 -4.15 -6.44
N ARG A 50 -1.25 -4.84 -5.49
CA ARG A 50 -1.30 -4.46 -4.07
C ARG A 50 -0.02 -4.91 -3.38
N VAL A 51 1.07 -4.18 -3.55
CA VAL A 51 2.39 -4.60 -3.10
C VAL A 51 3.24 -3.43 -2.62
N LEU A 52 4.15 -3.71 -1.70
CA LEU A 52 5.24 -2.83 -1.27
C LEU A 52 4.79 -1.37 -1.05
N ASN A 53 5.28 -0.43 -1.86
CA ASN A 53 4.96 1.00 -1.75
C ASN A 53 3.48 1.33 -2.03
N MET A 54 2.72 0.46 -2.65
CA MET A 54 1.28 0.69 -2.84
C MET A 54 0.50 0.75 -1.53
N TYR A 55 1.04 0.19 -0.44
CA TYR A 55 0.46 0.33 0.90
C TYR A 55 0.55 1.75 1.48
N GLU A 56 1.22 2.66 0.78
CA GLU A 56 1.32 4.07 1.10
C GLU A 56 0.85 4.96 -0.05
N ASP A 57 1.24 4.63 -1.29
CA ASP A 57 1.08 5.49 -2.45
C ASP A 57 -0.20 5.21 -3.26
N TYR A 58 -0.95 4.13 -2.97
CA TYR A 58 -2.13 3.75 -3.75
C TYR A 58 -3.20 4.86 -3.83
N PRO A 59 -3.51 5.64 -2.77
CA PRO A 59 -4.46 6.75 -2.86
C PRO A 59 -4.08 7.76 -3.95
N PHE A 60 -2.78 8.07 -4.09
CA PHE A 60 -2.28 8.91 -5.18
C PHE A 60 -2.51 8.26 -6.54
N TRP A 61 -2.06 7.02 -6.72
CA TRP A 61 -2.12 6.34 -8.02
C TRP A 61 -3.54 6.10 -8.50
N PHE A 62 -4.42 5.67 -7.60
CA PHE A 62 -5.83 5.49 -7.92
C PHE A 62 -6.46 6.80 -8.41
N THR A 63 -6.29 7.88 -7.64
CA THR A 63 -6.89 9.18 -7.96
C THR A 63 -6.27 9.77 -9.22
N PHE A 64 -4.97 9.74 -9.36
CA PHE A 64 -4.26 10.20 -10.56
C PHE A 64 -4.77 9.51 -11.83
N LEU A 65 -4.74 8.18 -11.87
CA LEU A 65 -5.14 7.42 -13.05
C LEU A 65 -6.65 7.52 -13.34
N THR A 66 -7.47 7.57 -12.30
CA THR A 66 -8.93 7.76 -12.45
C THR A 66 -9.25 9.14 -13.05
N ASN A 67 -8.58 10.20 -12.59
CA ASN A 67 -8.74 11.54 -13.16
C ASN A 67 -8.24 11.62 -14.61
N LEU A 68 -7.31 10.79 -14.99
CA LEU A 68 -6.91 10.63 -16.40
C LEU A 68 -7.87 9.75 -17.21
N GLY A 69 -8.97 9.27 -16.64
CA GLY A 69 -9.98 8.47 -17.34
C GLY A 69 -9.61 7.00 -17.50
N PHE A 70 -8.74 6.45 -16.68
CA PHE A 70 -8.50 5.00 -16.60
C PHE A 70 -9.43 4.34 -15.57
N ARG A 71 -9.89 3.13 -15.90
CA ARG A 71 -10.47 2.21 -14.91
C ARG A 71 -9.35 1.50 -14.17
N VAL A 72 -9.14 1.85 -12.92
CA VAL A 72 -8.07 1.28 -12.09
C VAL A 72 -8.54 0.02 -11.40
N ILE A 73 -7.92 -1.11 -11.69
CA ILE A 73 -8.19 -2.41 -11.05
C ILE A 73 -7.04 -2.77 -10.14
N LEU A 74 -7.33 -2.89 -8.86
CA LEU A 74 -6.36 -3.33 -7.85
C LEU A 74 -6.38 -4.87 -7.77
N SER A 75 -5.21 -5.49 -7.64
CA SER A 75 -5.13 -6.93 -7.40
C SER A 75 -5.84 -7.34 -6.10
N GLU A 76 -6.23 -8.60 -5.98
CA GLU A 76 -6.90 -9.17 -4.81
C GLU A 76 -6.12 -8.90 -3.49
N LYS A 77 -6.78 -9.08 -2.35
CA LYS A 77 -6.11 -9.09 -1.04
C LYS A 77 -5.12 -10.26 -0.99
N SER A 78 -3.97 -10.01 -0.39
CA SER A 78 -2.94 -11.03 -0.21
C SER A 78 -3.46 -12.19 0.65
N ASN A 79 -3.10 -13.38 0.24
CA ASN A 79 -3.35 -14.62 0.96
C ASN A 79 -2.35 -15.69 0.48
N ARG A 80 -2.34 -16.85 1.11
CA ARG A 80 -1.44 -17.95 0.74
C ARG A 80 -1.51 -18.34 -0.74
N LYS A 81 -2.71 -18.31 -1.35
CA LYS A 81 -2.87 -18.61 -2.79
C LYS A 81 -2.20 -17.56 -3.67
N THR A 82 -2.17 -16.29 -3.22
CA THR A 82 -1.42 -15.23 -3.90
C THR A 82 0.07 -15.57 -3.95
N TYR A 83 0.64 -16.01 -2.83
CA TYR A 83 2.03 -16.49 -2.80
C TYR A 83 2.26 -17.67 -3.74
N GLU A 84 1.41 -18.69 -3.66
CA GLU A 84 1.51 -19.91 -4.46
C GLU A 84 1.44 -19.64 -5.98
N LYS A 85 0.57 -18.70 -6.41
CA LYS A 85 0.48 -18.28 -7.83
C LYS A 85 1.80 -17.74 -8.39
N GLY A 86 2.61 -17.11 -7.56
CA GLY A 86 3.85 -16.46 -7.99
C GLY A 86 5.11 -17.30 -7.86
N MET A 87 5.04 -18.49 -7.26
CA MET A 87 6.22 -19.27 -6.86
C MET A 87 7.20 -19.56 -8.00
N GLU A 88 6.70 -19.91 -9.17
CA GLU A 88 7.53 -20.33 -10.31
C GLU A 88 8.37 -19.18 -10.88
N SER A 89 7.91 -17.95 -10.72
CA SER A 89 8.62 -16.75 -11.22
C SER A 89 9.57 -16.11 -10.20
N MET A 90 9.63 -16.61 -8.96
CA MET A 90 10.50 -16.06 -7.92
C MET A 90 11.97 -16.43 -8.17
N PRO A 91 12.87 -15.46 -8.43
CA PRO A 91 14.24 -15.79 -8.80
C PRO A 91 15.13 -16.19 -7.62
N SER A 92 14.70 -15.94 -6.38
CA SER A 92 15.49 -16.21 -5.19
C SER A 92 14.62 -16.45 -3.96
N GLU A 93 14.99 -17.49 -3.18
CA GLU A 93 14.36 -17.75 -1.90
C GLU A 93 14.75 -16.73 -0.81
N SER A 94 15.87 -16.04 -0.97
CA SER A 94 16.38 -15.08 0.01
C SER A 94 15.70 -13.70 -0.02
N VAL A 95 14.90 -13.40 -1.04
CA VAL A 95 14.15 -12.14 -1.09
C VAL A 95 13.05 -12.12 -0.03
N CYS A 96 12.73 -10.94 0.52
CA CYS A 96 11.75 -10.79 1.58
C CYS A 96 10.33 -11.21 1.13
N PHE A 97 9.54 -11.70 2.07
CA PHE A 97 8.19 -12.23 1.80
C PHE A 97 7.26 -11.21 1.11
N PRO A 98 7.21 -9.91 1.50
CA PRO A 98 6.41 -8.91 0.79
C PRO A 98 6.76 -8.77 -0.70
N ALA A 99 8.04 -8.92 -1.06
CA ALA A 99 8.46 -8.91 -2.45
C ALA A 99 8.01 -10.17 -3.19
N LYS A 100 8.09 -11.34 -2.56
CA LYS A 100 7.59 -12.60 -3.13
C LYS A 100 6.10 -12.53 -3.49
N LEU A 101 5.29 -11.90 -2.65
CA LEU A 101 3.87 -11.69 -2.92
C LEU A 101 3.62 -10.88 -4.21
N SER A 102 4.56 -10.01 -4.61
CA SER A 102 4.42 -9.20 -5.82
C SER A 102 4.25 -10.07 -7.07
N HIS A 103 4.94 -11.20 -7.17
CA HIS A 103 4.80 -12.15 -8.27
C HIS A 103 3.36 -12.65 -8.40
N GLY A 104 2.78 -13.12 -7.30
CA GLY A 104 1.40 -13.62 -7.31
C GLY A 104 0.36 -12.54 -7.59
N HIS A 105 0.58 -11.31 -7.16
CA HIS A 105 -0.31 -10.18 -7.48
C HIS A 105 -0.28 -9.85 -8.98
N ILE A 106 0.90 -9.88 -9.60
CA ILE A 106 1.03 -9.66 -11.06
C ILE A 106 0.34 -10.79 -11.83
N ILE A 107 0.63 -12.04 -11.51
CA ILE A 107 -0.03 -13.21 -12.12
C ILE A 107 -1.56 -13.13 -11.94
N GLY A 108 -2.02 -12.72 -10.74
CA GLY A 108 -3.45 -12.54 -10.46
C GLY A 108 -4.12 -11.51 -11.37
N LEU A 109 -3.46 -10.37 -11.65
CA LEU A 109 -3.96 -9.36 -12.58
C LEU A 109 -4.01 -9.89 -14.02
N ILE A 110 -2.96 -10.58 -14.47
CA ILE A 110 -2.91 -11.20 -15.80
C ILE A 110 -4.05 -12.21 -15.97
N ASN A 111 -4.22 -13.11 -15.01
CA ASN A 111 -5.29 -14.13 -15.00
C ASN A 111 -6.70 -13.52 -14.98
N SER A 112 -6.85 -12.28 -14.48
CA SER A 112 -8.10 -11.53 -14.53
C SER A 112 -8.34 -10.83 -15.86
N GLY A 113 -7.45 -11.04 -16.85
CA GLY A 113 -7.57 -10.47 -18.20
C GLY A 113 -7.05 -9.04 -18.35
N ILE A 114 -6.34 -8.51 -17.34
CA ILE A 114 -5.75 -7.17 -17.39
C ILE A 114 -4.56 -7.18 -18.36
N LYS A 115 -4.57 -6.27 -19.33
CA LYS A 115 -3.53 -6.18 -20.38
C LYS A 115 -2.56 -5.01 -20.19
N THR A 116 -2.88 -4.04 -19.33
CA THR A 116 -1.96 -2.96 -18.94
C THR A 116 -1.78 -2.99 -17.43
N ILE A 117 -0.56 -3.09 -16.96
CA ILE A 117 -0.21 -3.12 -15.53
C ILE A 117 0.76 -1.99 -15.24
N PHE A 118 0.46 -1.19 -14.21
CA PHE A 118 1.30 -0.10 -13.73
C PHE A 118 1.88 -0.44 -12.36
N TYR A 119 3.21 -0.56 -12.32
CA TYR A 119 3.95 -0.83 -11.09
C TYR A 119 5.24 -0.03 -11.07
N PRO A 120 5.22 1.24 -10.64
CA PRO A 120 6.40 2.11 -10.68
C PRO A 120 7.47 1.69 -9.67
N CYS A 121 8.72 2.01 -10.00
CA CYS A 121 9.88 1.94 -9.13
C CYS A 121 9.99 3.23 -8.33
N ILE A 122 10.04 3.16 -6.99
CA ILE A 122 10.03 4.34 -6.11
C ILE A 122 11.32 4.38 -5.27
N PRO A 123 12.39 5.04 -5.73
CA PRO A 123 13.62 5.17 -4.93
C PRO A 123 13.48 6.08 -3.72
N TYR A 124 12.68 7.15 -3.83
CA TYR A 124 12.55 8.15 -2.76
C TYR A 124 11.08 8.35 -2.39
N SER A 125 10.78 8.21 -1.11
CA SER A 125 9.53 8.64 -0.50
C SER A 125 9.61 10.10 -0.06
N ARG A 126 8.50 10.66 0.40
CA ARG A 126 8.45 11.99 0.98
C ARG A 126 9.22 12.01 2.31
N LYS A 127 9.98 13.06 2.55
CA LYS A 127 10.69 13.26 3.80
C LYS A 127 9.72 13.68 4.90
N GLU A 128 9.42 12.79 5.84
CA GLU A 128 8.49 13.04 6.94
C GLU A 128 9.12 13.93 8.02
N TYR A 129 10.37 13.65 8.37
CA TYR A 129 11.13 14.41 9.36
C TYR A 129 12.27 15.18 8.69
N GLN A 130 12.20 16.52 8.73
CA GLN A 130 13.12 17.39 7.98
C GLN A 130 14.60 17.23 8.37
N LYS A 131 14.89 16.81 9.59
CA LYS A 131 16.26 16.59 10.08
C LYS A 131 16.78 15.18 9.84
N ALA A 132 15.99 14.28 9.24
CA ALA A 132 16.48 12.96 8.85
C ALA A 132 17.56 13.06 7.77
N ASP A 133 18.56 12.19 7.81
CA ASP A 133 19.67 12.23 6.86
C ASP A 133 19.23 11.84 5.46
N ASN A 134 18.30 10.92 5.35
CA ASN A 134 17.79 10.46 4.06
C ASN A 134 16.36 9.88 4.16
N HIS A 135 15.77 9.63 2.98
CA HIS A 135 14.39 9.14 2.82
C HIS A 135 14.31 8.13 1.66
N TYR A 136 15.33 7.29 1.52
CA TYR A 136 15.34 6.23 0.53
C TYR A 136 14.38 5.11 0.90
N ASN A 137 13.78 4.52 -0.12
CA ASN A 137 13.19 3.21 0.04
C ASN A 137 14.26 2.11 0.04
N CYS A 138 13.95 0.95 0.62
CA CYS A 138 14.85 -0.19 0.54
C CYS A 138 15.03 -0.60 -0.93
N PRO A 139 16.16 -1.26 -1.30
CA PRO A 139 16.42 -1.66 -2.68
C PRO A 139 15.31 -2.46 -3.34
N ILE A 140 14.58 -3.26 -2.55
CA ILE A 140 13.44 -4.04 -3.03
C ILE A 140 12.28 -3.12 -3.46
N VAL A 141 11.85 -2.20 -2.59
CA VAL A 141 10.79 -1.23 -2.95
C VAL A 141 11.22 -0.38 -4.14
N THR A 142 12.49 0.02 -4.17
CA THR A 142 13.06 0.88 -5.21
C THR A 142 12.93 0.27 -6.61
N SER A 143 13.16 -1.03 -6.78
CA SER A 143 13.38 -1.60 -8.12
C SER A 143 12.78 -2.98 -8.36
N TYR A 144 11.95 -3.49 -7.47
CA TYR A 144 11.43 -4.85 -7.61
C TYR A 144 10.53 -5.03 -8.84
N ALA A 145 9.92 -3.97 -9.32
CA ALA A 145 9.17 -4.00 -10.59
C ALA A 145 10.05 -4.39 -11.80
N GLU A 146 11.36 -4.00 -11.79
CA GLU A 146 12.31 -4.47 -12.80
C GLU A 146 12.59 -5.98 -12.67
N ASN A 147 12.63 -6.49 -11.44
CA ASN A 147 12.78 -7.91 -11.20
C ASN A 147 11.56 -8.68 -11.74
N ILE A 148 10.35 -8.22 -11.45
CA ILE A 148 9.11 -8.77 -11.99
C ILE A 148 9.15 -8.82 -13.51
N LYS A 149 9.48 -7.70 -14.16
CA LYS A 149 9.54 -7.57 -15.63
C LYS A 149 10.44 -8.61 -16.29
N ASN A 150 11.51 -8.99 -15.60
CA ASN A 150 12.49 -9.92 -16.16
C ASN A 150 12.21 -11.39 -15.83
N ASN A 151 11.42 -11.68 -14.79
CA ASN A 151 11.23 -13.05 -14.29
C ASN A 151 9.80 -13.59 -14.45
N VAL A 152 8.81 -12.75 -14.71
CA VAL A 152 7.42 -13.18 -14.99
C VAL A 152 7.26 -13.36 -16.49
N GLU A 153 7.30 -14.61 -16.95
CA GLU A 153 7.24 -14.95 -18.38
C GLU A 153 5.92 -14.55 -19.02
N GLU A 154 4.81 -14.60 -18.28
CA GLU A 154 3.47 -14.25 -18.74
C GLU A 154 3.37 -12.79 -19.21
N LEU A 155 4.20 -11.88 -18.70
CA LEU A 155 4.27 -10.51 -19.18
C LEU A 155 4.60 -10.45 -20.68
N LYS A 156 5.45 -11.35 -21.16
CA LYS A 156 5.85 -11.44 -22.57
C LYS A 156 4.90 -12.33 -23.37
N SER A 157 4.61 -13.54 -22.87
CA SER A 157 3.82 -14.53 -23.59
C SER A 157 2.37 -14.07 -23.82
N GLU A 158 1.81 -13.27 -22.91
CA GLU A 158 0.48 -12.70 -23.03
C GLU A 158 0.45 -11.26 -23.55
N ASN A 159 1.59 -10.74 -23.97
CA ASN A 159 1.74 -9.37 -24.49
C ASN A 159 1.16 -8.30 -23.56
N ILE A 160 1.58 -8.32 -22.28
CA ILE A 160 1.14 -7.37 -21.26
C ILE A 160 1.94 -6.07 -21.40
N ASP A 161 1.25 -4.93 -21.48
CA ASP A 161 1.87 -3.59 -21.35
C ASP A 161 2.22 -3.35 -19.88
N PHE A 162 3.44 -3.75 -19.50
CA PHE A 162 3.94 -3.61 -18.15
C PHE A 162 4.75 -2.33 -17.99
N ARG A 163 4.18 -1.35 -17.30
CA ARG A 163 4.74 -0.01 -17.09
C ARG A 163 5.34 0.11 -15.70
N ASN A 164 6.65 0.22 -15.63
CA ASN A 164 7.40 0.28 -14.39
C ASN A 164 8.41 1.45 -14.34
N PRO A 165 7.97 2.69 -14.61
CA PRO A 165 8.86 3.84 -14.63
C PRO A 165 9.43 4.14 -13.23
N PHE A 166 10.65 4.71 -13.21
CA PHE A 166 11.21 5.26 -11.97
C PHE A 166 10.58 6.62 -11.66
N MET A 167 10.01 6.73 -10.45
CA MET A 167 9.31 7.90 -9.93
C MET A 167 9.88 8.29 -8.57
N SER A 168 9.67 9.55 -8.15
CA SER A 168 10.06 10.03 -6.82
C SER A 168 8.91 10.76 -6.17
N PHE A 169 8.59 10.40 -4.94
CA PHE A 169 7.58 11.06 -4.12
C PHE A 169 8.14 12.17 -3.21
N GLU A 170 9.38 12.60 -3.41
CA GLU A 170 9.99 13.68 -2.60
C GLU A 170 9.13 14.96 -2.57
N SER A 171 8.49 15.33 -3.70
CA SER A 171 7.58 16.46 -3.79
C SER A 171 6.58 16.30 -4.93
N GLU A 172 5.45 17.00 -4.82
CA GLU A 172 4.44 17.08 -5.88
C GLU A 172 5.04 17.57 -7.21
N GLU A 173 5.97 18.52 -7.15
CA GLU A 173 6.64 19.06 -8.35
C GLU A 173 7.49 18.00 -9.06
N LYS A 174 8.32 17.26 -8.32
CA LYS A 174 9.18 16.22 -8.90
C LYS A 174 8.38 15.10 -9.56
N ILE A 175 7.35 14.58 -8.87
CA ILE A 175 6.50 13.55 -9.45
C ILE A 175 5.68 14.07 -10.64
N SER A 176 5.21 15.32 -10.58
CA SER A 176 4.47 15.97 -11.67
C SER A 176 5.33 16.06 -12.93
N LYS A 177 6.57 16.53 -12.80
CA LYS A 177 7.52 16.61 -13.92
C LYS A 177 7.72 15.24 -14.56
N ARG A 178 7.99 14.24 -13.75
CA ARG A 178 8.27 12.87 -14.25
C ARG A 178 7.03 12.23 -14.89
N LEU A 179 5.83 12.46 -14.36
CA LEU A 179 4.58 11.97 -14.94
C LEU A 179 4.24 12.68 -16.26
N VAL A 180 4.55 13.97 -16.39
CA VAL A 180 4.43 14.65 -17.67
C VAL A 180 5.39 14.02 -18.70
N GLU A 181 6.63 13.73 -18.37
CA GLU A 181 7.56 13.04 -19.27
C GLU A 181 7.02 11.67 -19.70
N GLU A 182 6.39 10.92 -18.80
CA GLU A 182 5.89 9.58 -19.06
C GLU A 182 4.63 9.53 -19.92
N PHE A 183 3.68 10.47 -19.69
CA PHE A 183 2.35 10.39 -20.27
C PHE A 183 2.08 11.43 -21.36
N SER A 184 2.94 12.45 -21.57
CA SER A 184 2.65 13.57 -22.49
C SER A 184 2.61 13.19 -23.97
N SER A 185 3.11 12.02 -24.33
CA SER A 185 3.01 11.52 -25.70
C SER A 185 1.57 11.28 -26.18
N TYR A 186 0.62 11.10 -25.26
CA TYR A 186 -0.79 10.83 -25.57
C TYR A 186 -1.80 11.50 -24.62
N ILE A 187 -1.34 12.22 -23.59
CA ILE A 187 -2.20 12.99 -22.67
C ILE A 187 -1.68 14.44 -22.56
N PRO A 188 -2.54 15.46 -22.67
CA PRO A 188 -2.12 16.85 -22.51
C PRO A 188 -1.46 17.11 -21.15
N ALA A 189 -0.34 17.82 -21.12
CA ALA A 189 0.41 18.11 -19.90
C ALA A 189 -0.42 18.83 -18.83
N ALA A 190 -1.36 19.69 -19.21
CA ALA A 190 -2.25 20.37 -18.29
C ALA A 190 -3.18 19.38 -17.55
N GLU A 191 -3.70 18.38 -18.25
CA GLU A 191 -4.53 17.33 -17.69
C GLU A 191 -3.72 16.45 -16.71
N ILE A 192 -2.48 16.07 -17.10
CA ILE A 192 -1.57 15.32 -16.22
C ILE A 192 -1.31 16.09 -14.93
N LYS A 193 -0.97 17.38 -15.01
CA LYS A 193 -0.71 18.21 -13.83
C LYS A 193 -1.92 18.34 -12.91
N SER A 194 -3.12 18.48 -13.48
CA SER A 194 -4.37 18.51 -12.72
C SER A 194 -4.63 17.20 -12.00
N ALA A 195 -4.41 16.08 -12.68
CA ALA A 195 -4.56 14.75 -12.09
C ALA A 195 -3.52 14.47 -10.99
N VAL A 196 -2.27 14.94 -11.15
CA VAL A 196 -1.23 14.86 -10.12
C VAL A 196 -1.67 15.63 -8.87
N LYS A 197 -2.15 16.86 -9.04
CA LYS A 197 -2.64 17.66 -7.91
C LYS A 197 -3.74 16.91 -7.15
N ALA A 198 -4.74 16.39 -7.86
CA ALA A 198 -5.82 15.63 -7.25
C ALA A 198 -5.30 14.37 -6.51
N GLY A 199 -4.38 13.63 -7.12
CA GLY A 199 -3.75 12.46 -6.49
C GLY A 199 -2.95 12.81 -5.24
N TRP A 200 -2.20 13.91 -5.30
CA TRP A 200 -1.41 14.39 -4.16
C TRP A 200 -2.30 14.80 -2.99
N ASP A 201 -3.36 15.56 -3.27
CA ASP A 201 -4.33 16.00 -2.27
C ASP A 201 -5.01 14.80 -1.60
N GLU A 202 -5.42 13.78 -2.37
CA GLU A 202 -6.02 12.55 -1.83
C GLU A 202 -5.04 11.74 -0.97
N MET A 203 -3.79 11.61 -1.39
CA MET A 203 -2.75 10.96 -0.59
C MET A 203 -2.57 11.68 0.76
N MET A 204 -2.54 13.00 0.75
CA MET A 204 -2.42 13.80 1.97
C MET A 204 -3.67 13.71 2.85
N ALA A 205 -4.86 13.67 2.25
CA ALA A 205 -6.11 13.45 2.96
C ALA A 205 -6.14 12.07 3.62
N CYS A 206 -5.73 11.02 2.91
CA CYS A 206 -5.63 9.67 3.47
C CYS A 206 -4.71 9.63 4.71
N ARG A 207 -3.55 10.27 4.65
CA ARG A 207 -2.63 10.40 5.79
C ARG A 207 -3.26 11.14 6.97
N GLN A 208 -3.96 12.23 6.68
CA GLN A 208 -4.64 13.00 7.72
C GLN A 208 -5.77 12.20 8.37
N ASP A 209 -6.52 11.41 7.61
CA ASP A 209 -7.57 10.53 8.15
C ASP A 209 -6.99 9.49 9.11
N VAL A 210 -5.82 8.92 8.80
CA VAL A 210 -5.12 7.98 9.70
C VAL A 210 -4.70 8.67 10.99
N ARG A 211 -4.18 9.91 10.94
CA ARG A 211 -3.82 10.72 12.12
C ARG A 211 -5.05 11.05 12.97
N ASN A 212 -6.10 11.56 12.35
CA ASN A 212 -7.35 11.87 13.04
C ASN A 212 -7.90 10.64 13.77
N LYS A 213 -7.83 9.48 13.10
CA LYS A 213 -8.26 8.21 13.72
C LYS A 213 -7.37 7.79 14.88
N GLY A 214 -6.06 8.08 14.81
CA GLY A 214 -5.11 7.90 15.91
C GLY A 214 -5.49 8.74 17.13
N GLU A 215 -5.79 10.03 16.93
CA GLU A 215 -6.23 10.95 17.99
C GLU A 215 -7.54 10.49 18.63
N GLU A 216 -8.54 10.06 17.84
CA GLU A 216 -9.78 9.48 18.37
C GLU A 216 -9.51 8.27 19.26
N VAL A 217 -8.61 7.38 18.85
CA VAL A 217 -8.28 6.18 19.64
C VAL A 217 -7.53 6.56 20.93
N ILE A 218 -6.60 7.52 20.89
CA ILE A 218 -5.93 8.00 22.09
C ILE A 218 -6.93 8.62 23.07
N ALA A 219 -7.87 9.44 22.61
CA ALA A 219 -8.94 10.00 23.43
C ALA A 219 -9.77 8.88 24.07
N TYR A 220 -10.21 7.89 23.30
CA TYR A 220 -10.94 6.72 23.80
C TYR A 220 -10.17 5.93 24.87
N LEU A 221 -8.86 5.73 24.68
CA LEU A 221 -8.02 5.03 25.67
C LEU A 221 -7.93 5.80 26.98
N ASN A 222 -7.77 7.12 26.91
CA ASN A 222 -7.72 8.00 28.09
C ASN A 222 -9.05 8.00 28.86
N GLU A 223 -10.19 8.10 28.15
CA GLU A 223 -11.52 8.11 28.77
C GLU A 223 -11.87 6.78 29.43
N THR A 224 -11.47 5.67 28.83
CA THR A 224 -11.85 4.33 29.29
C THR A 224 -10.83 3.67 30.21
N GLY A 225 -9.66 4.27 30.42
CA GLY A 225 -8.54 3.67 31.15
C GLY A 225 -7.97 2.41 30.50
N LYS A 226 -8.31 2.15 29.24
CA LYS A 226 -7.80 1.02 28.47
C LYS A 226 -6.39 1.30 27.94
N ARG A 227 -5.70 0.26 27.53
CA ARG A 227 -4.35 0.35 26.98
C ARG A 227 -4.31 0.00 25.48
N GLY A 228 -3.33 0.55 24.77
CA GLY A 228 -3.04 0.24 23.38
C GLY A 228 -1.57 -0.01 23.16
N ILE A 229 -1.26 -0.57 22.00
CA ILE A 229 0.09 -0.79 21.51
C ILE A 229 0.23 -0.07 20.17
N VAL A 230 1.32 0.68 19.99
CA VAL A 230 1.74 1.19 18.70
C VAL A 230 2.54 0.09 18.02
N LEU A 231 1.99 -0.45 16.94
CA LEU A 231 2.65 -1.47 16.13
C LEU A 231 3.38 -0.78 14.98
N ALA A 232 4.67 -0.60 15.15
CA ALA A 232 5.54 0.04 14.17
C ALA A 232 6.03 -0.96 13.11
N GLY A 233 6.16 -0.49 11.88
CA GLY A 233 6.67 -1.31 10.79
C GLY A 233 6.72 -0.55 9.47
N ARG A 234 7.06 -1.25 8.40
CA ARG A 234 6.98 -0.70 7.05
C ARG A 234 5.52 -0.65 6.57
N PRO A 235 5.17 0.23 5.61
CA PRO A 235 3.78 0.40 5.16
C PRO A 235 3.08 -0.91 4.80
N TYR A 236 3.76 -1.85 4.16
CA TYR A 236 3.21 -3.15 3.75
C TYR A 236 2.94 -4.13 4.91
N HIS A 237 3.33 -3.81 6.16
CA HIS A 237 2.96 -4.64 7.32
C HIS A 237 1.48 -4.52 7.72
N VAL A 238 0.74 -3.60 7.10
CA VAL A 238 -0.73 -3.59 7.24
C VAL A 238 -1.42 -4.69 6.42
N ASP A 239 -0.68 -5.36 5.52
CA ASP A 239 -1.18 -6.51 4.76
C ASP A 239 -1.45 -7.70 5.69
N PRO A 240 -2.66 -8.32 5.61
CA PRO A 240 -3.04 -9.41 6.51
C PRO A 240 -2.17 -10.69 6.35
N GLU A 241 -1.63 -10.95 5.16
CA GLU A 241 -0.73 -12.09 4.93
C GLU A 241 0.68 -11.79 5.45
N VAL A 242 1.13 -10.54 5.36
CA VAL A 242 2.45 -10.11 5.85
C VAL A 242 2.48 -10.00 7.37
N ASN A 243 1.41 -9.51 8.01
CA ASN A 243 1.37 -9.32 9.46
C ASN A 243 1.01 -10.59 10.25
N HIS A 244 0.62 -11.67 9.58
CA HIS A 244 0.32 -12.97 10.18
C HIS A 244 -0.72 -12.93 11.31
N GLY A 245 -1.67 -11.98 11.31
CA GLY A 245 -2.69 -11.84 12.34
C GLY A 245 -2.19 -11.25 13.67
N ILE A 246 -1.01 -10.64 13.70
CA ILE A 246 -0.47 -9.98 14.90
C ILE A 246 -1.41 -8.89 15.45
N PRO A 247 -2.02 -8.01 14.64
CA PRO A 247 -2.97 -7.02 15.15
C PRO A 247 -4.18 -7.66 15.85
N GLU A 248 -4.73 -8.72 15.29
CA GLU A 248 -5.86 -9.47 15.86
C GLU A 248 -5.48 -10.17 17.16
N LEU A 249 -4.26 -10.72 17.22
CA LEU A 249 -3.72 -11.31 18.44
C LEU A 249 -3.60 -10.27 19.56
N ILE A 250 -3.07 -9.09 19.28
CA ILE A 250 -2.97 -7.98 20.24
C ILE A 250 -4.37 -7.56 20.71
N ASN A 251 -5.33 -7.41 19.80
CA ASN A 251 -6.71 -7.10 20.15
C ASN A 251 -7.34 -8.18 21.04
N SER A 252 -7.00 -9.46 20.86
CA SER A 252 -7.53 -10.56 21.68
C SER A 252 -7.11 -10.46 23.16
N TYR A 253 -5.94 -9.86 23.43
CA TYR A 253 -5.48 -9.54 24.80
C TYR A 253 -6.13 -8.29 25.40
N GLY A 254 -7.04 -7.69 24.70
CA GLY A 254 -7.76 -6.55 25.20
C GLY A 254 -7.08 -5.20 24.95
N LEU A 255 -6.11 -5.16 24.08
CA LEU A 255 -5.36 -3.95 23.76
C LEU A 255 -5.82 -3.36 22.43
N ALA A 256 -5.87 -2.03 22.34
CA ALA A 256 -6.03 -1.36 21.05
C ALA A 256 -4.73 -1.45 20.25
N VAL A 257 -4.84 -1.46 18.91
CA VAL A 257 -3.69 -1.43 18.01
C VAL A 257 -3.69 -0.11 17.25
N LEU A 258 -2.59 0.63 17.36
CA LEU A 258 -2.33 1.86 16.63
C LEU A 258 -1.17 1.63 15.65
N THR A 259 -1.11 2.44 14.59
CA THR A 259 0.05 2.49 13.69
C THR A 259 0.97 3.64 14.09
N GLU A 260 2.26 3.56 13.75
CA GLU A 260 3.22 4.61 14.04
C GLU A 260 2.81 5.95 13.45
N ASP A 261 2.38 5.98 12.21
CA ASP A 261 1.97 7.20 11.50
C ASP A 261 0.65 7.80 12.01
N SER A 262 -0.16 7.01 12.72
CA SER A 262 -1.39 7.49 13.35
C SER A 262 -1.13 8.35 14.59
N VAL A 263 0.06 8.25 15.22
CA VAL A 263 0.39 8.89 16.50
C VAL A 263 1.72 9.63 16.53
N ALA A 264 2.60 9.44 15.54
CA ALA A 264 3.94 10.02 15.52
C ALA A 264 3.94 11.56 15.60
N HIS A 265 2.90 12.22 15.05
CA HIS A 265 2.74 13.67 15.10
C HIS A 265 2.41 14.21 16.52
N LEU A 266 2.01 13.36 17.45
CA LEU A 266 1.69 13.72 18.85
C LEU A 266 2.94 13.73 19.75
N GLY A 267 4.06 13.19 19.27
CA GLY A 267 5.31 13.10 19.99
C GLY A 267 6.35 14.11 19.49
N THR A 268 7.41 14.26 20.28
CA THR A 268 8.61 15.01 19.89
C THR A 268 9.78 14.07 19.68
N VAL A 269 10.56 14.29 18.63
CA VAL A 269 11.79 13.54 18.40
C VAL A 269 12.91 14.15 19.27
N GLU A 270 13.30 13.45 20.32
CA GLU A 270 14.35 13.89 21.25
C GLU A 270 15.76 13.71 20.68
N ARG A 271 15.94 12.79 19.75
CA ARG A 271 17.24 12.50 19.12
C ARG A 271 17.16 12.71 17.62
N PRO A 272 18.23 13.24 16.99
CA PRO A 272 18.27 13.29 15.53
C PRO A 272 18.19 11.87 14.96
N LEU A 273 17.35 11.71 13.94
CA LEU A 273 17.29 10.47 13.18
C LEU A 273 18.52 10.39 12.28
N ILE A 274 19.35 9.38 12.52
CA ILE A 274 20.63 9.22 11.82
C ILE A 274 20.49 8.39 10.54
N ILE A 275 19.43 7.62 10.40
CA ILE A 275 19.34 6.61 9.34
C ILE A 275 18.23 6.94 8.35
N LEU A 276 17.02 6.55 8.62
CA LEU A 276 15.90 6.67 7.69
C LEU A 276 14.74 7.39 8.34
N ASP A 277 14.11 8.20 7.55
CA ASP A 277 12.85 8.82 7.86
C ASP A 277 11.72 7.79 7.85
#